data_81cf451d5304e4db2d2bbffaef41c977
#
_entry.id   81cf451d5304e4db2d2bbffaef41c977
#
_cell.length_a   1.000
_cell.length_b   1.000
_cell.length_c   1.000
_cell.angle_alpha   90.00
_cell.angle_beta   90.00
_cell.angle_gamma   90.00
#
_symmetry.space_group_name_H-M   'P 1'
#
loop_
_entity.id
_entity.type
_entity.pdbx_description
1 polymer ?
#
loop_
_entity_poly.entity_id
_entity_poly.type
_entity_poly.pdbx_seq_one_letter_code
_entity_poly.pdbx_strand_id
1 'polypeptide(L)'
;MTPAAVRPIAIRFENIDKRYGGLYALRRVSLEVAAGECVALAGRNGSGKTTLLRIAARLVRPSSGKVSFSPAQGGENIAASNAGFVAHATMVYDELTAEENLLLFARLQGISQPTRRVEEMLREVGLFERRDSLVRTFSRGMRQRVAIARALLNAPGILLLDEPATGLDPQGASWLAETLRRMRDAGCTMLMSLHGESEIAALATRAIRLDAGAIVADTQTGASVRSILAFADA
;
A
#
# COMPACT_ATOMS: atom_id res chain seq x y z
N MET A 1 -16.76 -14.31 -27.66
CA MET A 1 -16.04 -14.02 -26.39
C MET A 1 -14.65 -13.54 -26.77
N THR A 2 -14.37 -12.26 -26.65
CA THR A 2 -13.03 -11.71 -26.87
C THR A 2 -12.14 -12.23 -25.74
N PRO A 3 -10.94 -12.81 -26.01
CA PRO A 3 -10.05 -13.24 -24.93
C PRO A 3 -9.70 -12.03 -24.07
N ALA A 4 -9.85 -12.17 -22.75
CA ALA A 4 -9.45 -11.14 -21.83
C ALA A 4 -7.98 -10.78 -22.09
N ALA A 5 -7.71 -9.52 -22.42
CA ALA A 5 -6.35 -9.06 -22.67
C ALA A 5 -5.49 -9.40 -21.45
N VAL A 6 -4.41 -10.14 -21.65
CA VAL A 6 -3.45 -10.50 -20.60
C VAL A 6 -2.85 -9.20 -20.08
N ARG A 7 -3.20 -8.80 -18.86
CA ARG A 7 -2.64 -7.60 -18.23
C ARG A 7 -1.17 -7.85 -17.90
N PRO A 8 -0.28 -6.89 -18.16
CA PRO A 8 1.12 -7.03 -17.78
C PRO A 8 1.27 -7.18 -16.26
N ILE A 9 2.29 -7.91 -15.82
CA ILE A 9 2.59 -8.07 -14.40
C ILE A 9 3.22 -6.77 -13.89
N ALA A 10 2.64 -6.16 -12.86
CA ALA A 10 3.20 -4.95 -12.23
C ALA A 10 4.20 -5.29 -11.13
N ILE A 11 3.89 -6.29 -10.30
CA ILE A 11 4.77 -6.75 -9.21
C ILE A 11 4.88 -8.27 -9.29
N ARG A 12 6.11 -8.80 -9.22
CA ARG A 12 6.38 -10.23 -9.17
C ARG A 12 7.25 -10.56 -7.96
N PHE A 13 6.80 -11.47 -7.14
CA PHE A 13 7.55 -12.10 -6.06
C PHE A 13 7.92 -13.52 -6.49
N GLU A 14 9.19 -13.88 -6.41
CA GLU A 14 9.69 -15.18 -6.82
C GLU A 14 10.39 -15.87 -5.65
N ASN A 15 9.76 -16.91 -5.10
CA ASN A 15 10.30 -17.75 -4.01
C ASN A 15 10.84 -16.94 -2.83
N ILE A 16 10.09 -15.96 -2.36
CA ILE A 16 10.50 -15.07 -1.28
C ILE A 16 10.52 -15.83 0.05
N ASP A 17 11.70 -15.92 0.63
CA ASP A 17 11.87 -16.25 2.06
C ASP A 17 12.27 -14.99 2.83
N LYS A 18 11.76 -14.84 4.04
CA LYS A 18 12.26 -13.87 5.02
C LYS A 18 12.36 -14.47 6.39
N ARG A 19 13.56 -14.36 6.98
CA ARG A 19 13.84 -14.81 8.34
C ARG A 19 14.24 -13.62 9.21
N TYR A 20 13.81 -13.66 10.45
CA TYR A 20 14.29 -12.79 11.52
C TYR A 20 14.83 -13.71 12.63
N GLY A 21 16.16 -13.74 12.79
CA GLY A 21 16.80 -14.78 13.59
C GLY A 21 16.46 -16.18 13.06
N GLY A 22 15.98 -17.08 13.95
CA GLY A 22 15.57 -18.44 13.58
C GLY A 22 14.14 -18.58 13.05
N LEU A 23 13.34 -17.49 13.05
CA LEU A 23 11.91 -17.54 12.70
C LEU A 23 11.67 -17.10 11.27
N TYR A 24 10.87 -17.87 10.53
CA TYR A 24 10.40 -17.49 9.21
C TYR A 24 9.20 -16.54 9.32
N ALA A 25 9.34 -15.34 8.77
CA ALA A 25 8.23 -14.42 8.53
C ALA A 25 7.56 -14.67 7.17
N LEU A 26 8.32 -15.16 6.18
CA LEU A 26 7.80 -15.61 4.87
C LEU A 26 8.53 -16.88 4.45
N ARG A 27 7.79 -17.79 3.78
CA ARG A 27 8.29 -19.10 3.31
C ARG A 27 7.88 -19.31 1.86
N ARG A 28 8.84 -19.29 0.93
CA ARG A 28 8.66 -19.57 -0.50
C ARG A 28 7.45 -18.85 -1.13
N VAL A 29 7.21 -17.60 -0.75
CA VAL A 29 6.08 -16.83 -1.28
C VAL A 29 6.37 -16.48 -2.74
N SER A 30 5.53 -16.97 -3.65
CA SER A 30 5.52 -16.58 -5.05
C SER A 30 4.15 -16.00 -5.39
N LEU A 31 4.14 -14.79 -5.96
CA LEU A 31 2.94 -14.03 -6.24
C LEU A 31 3.18 -13.08 -7.41
N GLU A 32 2.23 -13.01 -8.31
CA GLU A 32 2.17 -12.01 -9.36
C GLU A 32 0.96 -11.11 -9.14
N VAL A 33 1.16 -9.80 -9.26
CA VAL A 33 0.10 -8.78 -9.23
C VAL A 33 0.07 -8.11 -10.59
N ALA A 34 -1.06 -8.21 -11.28
CA ALA A 34 -1.22 -7.61 -12.60
C ALA A 34 -1.38 -6.08 -12.51
N ALA A 35 -1.05 -5.37 -13.59
CA ALA A 35 -1.25 -3.92 -13.67
C ALA A 35 -2.74 -3.56 -13.52
N GLY A 36 -3.03 -2.59 -12.66
CA GLY A 36 -4.38 -2.16 -12.33
C GLY A 36 -5.17 -3.16 -11.46
N GLU A 37 -4.52 -4.22 -10.93
CA GLU A 37 -5.15 -5.14 -9.99
C GLU A 37 -5.15 -4.57 -8.57
N CYS A 38 -6.23 -4.80 -7.83
CA CYS A 38 -6.36 -4.44 -6.44
C CYS A 38 -6.40 -5.72 -5.59
N VAL A 39 -5.28 -6.05 -4.96
CA VAL A 39 -5.08 -7.30 -4.22
C VAL A 39 -5.12 -7.06 -2.72
N ALA A 40 -6.01 -7.76 -2.03
CA ALA A 40 -6.08 -7.80 -0.57
C ALA A 40 -5.26 -8.96 0.00
N LEU A 41 -4.41 -8.66 0.97
CA LEU A 41 -3.71 -9.65 1.78
C LEU A 41 -4.48 -9.84 3.08
N ALA A 42 -5.00 -11.02 3.30
CA ALA A 42 -5.71 -11.48 4.49
C ALA A 42 -4.84 -12.41 5.33
N GLY A 43 -5.19 -12.61 6.59
CA GLY A 43 -4.53 -13.53 7.51
C GLY A 43 -4.31 -12.92 8.89
N ARG A 44 -4.09 -13.78 9.90
CA ARG A 44 -3.90 -13.38 11.29
C ARG A 44 -2.67 -12.48 11.49
N ASN A 45 -2.60 -11.83 12.63
CA ASN A 45 -1.40 -11.11 13.04
C ASN A 45 -0.18 -12.04 13.06
N GLY A 46 0.93 -11.56 12.49
CA GLY A 46 2.15 -12.41 12.35
C GLY A 46 2.15 -13.32 11.12
N SER A 47 1.11 -13.38 10.29
CA SER A 47 1.07 -14.24 9.09
C SER A 47 2.04 -13.83 7.97
N GLY A 48 2.66 -12.63 8.04
CA GLY A 48 3.65 -12.17 7.07
C GLY A 48 3.21 -11.01 6.17
N LYS A 49 1.96 -10.52 6.25
CA LYS A 49 1.41 -9.44 5.40
C LYS A 49 2.30 -8.19 5.36
N THR A 50 2.57 -7.60 6.53
CA THR A 50 3.44 -6.43 6.67
C THR A 50 4.85 -6.69 6.13
N THR A 51 5.40 -7.89 6.35
CA THR A 51 6.73 -8.25 5.85
C THR A 51 6.74 -8.30 4.33
N LEU A 52 5.71 -8.86 3.70
CA LEU A 52 5.58 -8.92 2.23
C LEU A 52 5.46 -7.52 1.64
N LEU A 53 4.63 -6.64 2.24
CA LEU A 53 4.48 -5.24 1.82
C LEU A 53 5.79 -4.45 1.97
N ARG A 54 6.53 -4.63 3.08
CA ARG A 54 7.84 -3.98 3.28
C ARG A 54 8.91 -4.46 2.29
N ILE A 55 8.86 -5.72 1.87
CA ILE A 55 9.73 -6.24 0.80
C ILE A 55 9.35 -5.60 -0.54
N ALA A 56 8.05 -5.50 -0.86
CA ALA A 56 7.57 -4.78 -2.03
C ALA A 56 8.00 -3.31 -2.01
N ALA A 57 7.89 -2.64 -0.86
CA ALA A 57 8.35 -1.26 -0.68
C ALA A 57 9.89 -1.10 -0.67
N ARG A 58 10.65 -2.20 -0.83
CA ARG A 58 12.13 -2.23 -0.74
C ARG A 58 12.71 -1.74 0.59
N LEU A 59 11.90 -1.68 1.63
CA LEU A 59 12.32 -1.32 2.99
C LEU A 59 13.01 -2.48 3.71
N VAL A 60 12.73 -3.71 3.28
CA VAL A 60 13.31 -4.93 3.83
C VAL A 60 13.78 -5.81 2.68
N ARG A 61 15.02 -6.29 2.74
CA ARG A 61 15.54 -7.28 1.78
C ARG A 61 15.02 -8.66 2.14
N PRO A 62 14.56 -9.49 1.18
CA PRO A 62 14.27 -10.90 1.42
C PRO A 62 15.55 -11.64 1.83
N SER A 63 15.41 -12.77 2.53
CA SER A 63 16.53 -13.67 2.85
C SER A 63 16.93 -14.52 1.63
N SER A 64 15.94 -14.88 0.79
CA SER A 64 16.14 -15.49 -0.53
C SER A 64 14.98 -15.11 -1.45
N GLY A 65 15.12 -15.39 -2.73
CA GLY A 65 14.17 -14.98 -3.75
C GLY A 65 14.36 -13.52 -4.18
N LYS A 66 13.50 -13.04 -5.05
CA LYS A 66 13.56 -11.65 -5.55
C LYS A 66 12.17 -11.07 -5.75
N VAL A 67 12.05 -9.75 -5.61
CA VAL A 67 10.89 -8.97 -6.04
C VAL A 67 11.30 -8.12 -7.25
N SER A 68 10.47 -8.15 -8.27
CA SER A 68 10.66 -7.33 -9.47
C SER A 68 9.39 -6.56 -9.80
N PHE A 69 9.57 -5.43 -10.48
CA PHE A 69 8.51 -4.55 -10.94
C PHE A 69 8.66 -4.42 -12.45
N SER A 70 7.56 -4.58 -13.17
CA SER A 70 7.57 -4.28 -14.60
C SER A 70 7.34 -2.78 -14.80
N PRO A 71 8.02 -2.16 -15.77
CA PRO A 71 7.78 -0.78 -16.11
C PRO A 71 6.32 -0.62 -16.54
N ALA A 72 5.62 0.38 -16.00
CA ALA A 72 4.41 0.89 -16.62
C ALA A 72 4.78 1.28 -18.06
N GLN A 73 3.89 1.03 -19.03
CA GLN A 73 4.14 1.17 -20.46
C GLN A 73 5.11 2.32 -20.80
N GLY A 74 6.33 2.00 -21.28
CA GLY A 74 7.18 2.92 -22.02
C GLY A 74 8.46 3.43 -21.35
N GLY A 75 8.99 2.86 -20.27
CA GLY A 75 10.25 3.36 -19.70
C GLY A 75 10.93 2.46 -18.67
N GLU A 76 12.24 2.53 -18.62
CA GLU A 76 13.14 1.81 -17.73
C GLU A 76 12.75 2.01 -16.25
N ASN A 77 12.65 0.92 -15.47
CA ASN A 77 12.68 0.84 -13.99
C ASN A 77 11.89 1.89 -13.13
N ILE A 78 11.05 2.72 -13.72
CA ILE A 78 10.33 3.81 -13.05
C ILE A 78 9.25 3.26 -12.09
N ALA A 79 8.69 2.09 -12.37
CA ALA A 79 7.61 1.52 -11.57
C ALA A 79 7.99 1.30 -10.09
N ALA A 80 9.23 0.95 -9.81
CA ALA A 80 9.67 0.70 -8.43
C ALA A 80 10.05 1.98 -7.67
N SER A 81 10.50 3.03 -8.39
CA SER A 81 10.85 4.33 -7.80
C SER A 81 9.60 5.18 -7.51
N ASN A 82 8.46 4.86 -8.13
CA ASN A 82 7.19 5.58 -7.99
C ASN A 82 6.12 4.75 -7.27
N ALA A 83 6.52 3.87 -6.35
CA ALA A 83 5.56 3.16 -5.49
C ALA A 83 5.27 4.00 -4.23
N GLY A 84 3.99 4.28 -3.98
CA GLY A 84 3.55 4.86 -2.72
C GLY A 84 3.44 3.78 -1.64
N PHE A 85 3.84 4.10 -0.40
CA PHE A 85 3.73 3.17 0.72
C PHE A 85 3.12 3.84 1.94
N VAL A 86 1.98 3.32 2.40
CA VAL A 86 1.37 3.63 3.69
C VAL A 86 1.66 2.48 4.63
N ALA A 87 2.47 2.73 5.66
CA ALA A 87 2.82 1.74 6.66
C ALA A 87 1.87 1.83 7.85
N HIS A 88 1.76 0.74 8.62
CA HIS A 88 1.04 0.72 9.89
C HIS A 88 1.58 1.77 10.88
N ALA A 89 2.91 1.96 10.95
CA ALA A 89 3.52 3.13 11.58
C ALA A 89 3.59 4.26 10.56
N THR A 90 3.12 5.45 10.90
CA THR A 90 2.92 6.57 9.96
C THR A 90 4.20 7.04 9.27
N MET A 91 5.38 6.76 9.84
CA MET A 91 6.70 7.12 9.30
C MET A 91 6.78 8.62 8.93
N VAL A 92 6.22 9.47 9.76
CA VAL A 92 6.32 10.93 9.69
C VAL A 92 7.23 11.44 10.81
N TYR A 93 7.83 12.60 10.61
CA TYR A 93 8.72 13.22 11.58
C TYR A 93 7.91 14.10 12.54
N ASP A 94 7.92 13.74 13.81
CA ASP A 94 7.15 14.41 14.86
C ASP A 94 7.59 15.86 15.09
N GLU A 95 8.88 16.17 14.86
CA GLU A 95 9.48 17.48 15.06
C GLU A 95 9.34 18.43 13.86
N LEU A 96 8.76 17.95 12.77
CA LEU A 96 8.42 18.75 11.60
C LEU A 96 6.93 19.09 11.58
N THR A 97 6.59 20.21 10.94
CA THR A 97 5.21 20.53 10.62
C THR A 97 4.65 19.56 9.56
N ALA A 98 3.34 19.59 9.34
CA ALA A 98 2.74 18.78 8.27
C ALA A 98 3.28 19.17 6.89
N GLU A 99 3.44 20.47 6.64
CA GLU A 99 3.98 20.97 5.39
C GLU A 99 5.45 20.59 5.20
N GLU A 100 6.29 20.78 6.23
CA GLU A 100 7.71 20.42 6.18
C GLU A 100 7.92 18.92 5.96
N ASN A 101 7.10 18.05 6.60
CA ASN A 101 7.10 16.62 6.34
C ASN A 101 6.88 16.33 4.86
N LEU A 102 5.82 16.87 4.28
CA LEU A 102 5.48 16.60 2.89
C LEU A 102 6.47 17.25 1.91
N LEU A 103 6.99 18.46 2.20
CA LEU A 103 8.01 19.12 1.40
C LEU A 103 9.32 18.32 1.36
N LEU A 104 9.74 17.76 2.50
CA LEU A 104 10.91 16.89 2.56
C LEU A 104 10.77 15.73 1.55
N PHE A 105 9.66 15.00 1.60
CA PHE A 105 9.43 13.86 0.71
C PHE A 105 9.22 14.28 -0.75
N ALA A 106 8.53 15.40 -0.99
CA ALA A 106 8.34 15.92 -2.34
C ALA A 106 9.68 16.26 -3.02
N ARG A 107 10.61 16.86 -2.28
CA ARG A 107 11.96 17.17 -2.75
C ARG A 107 12.79 15.90 -2.99
N LEU A 108 12.75 14.93 -2.05
CA LEU A 108 13.45 13.64 -2.19
C LEU A 108 12.95 12.84 -3.40
N GLN A 109 11.67 13.00 -3.76
CA GLN A 109 11.07 12.35 -4.94
C GLN A 109 11.26 13.15 -6.24
N GLY A 110 11.93 14.31 -6.21
CA GLY A 110 12.20 15.12 -7.38
C GLY A 110 10.97 15.80 -7.99
N ILE A 111 9.94 16.08 -7.19
CA ILE A 111 8.73 16.75 -7.67
C ILE A 111 9.06 18.18 -8.10
N SER A 112 8.76 18.54 -9.34
CA SER A 112 9.17 19.80 -9.96
C SER A 112 8.58 21.05 -9.31
N GLN A 113 7.37 20.97 -8.74
CA GLN A 113 6.69 22.08 -8.04
C GLN A 113 6.29 21.60 -6.63
N PRO A 114 7.24 21.35 -5.72
CA PRO A 114 6.98 20.66 -4.46
C PRO A 114 6.01 21.44 -3.57
N THR A 115 6.15 22.75 -3.44
CA THR A 115 5.27 23.59 -2.60
C THR A 115 3.82 23.52 -3.06
N ARG A 116 3.57 23.73 -4.36
CA ARG A 116 2.23 23.64 -4.93
C ARG A 116 1.61 22.26 -4.71
N ARG A 117 2.39 21.20 -4.99
CA ARG A 117 1.90 19.82 -4.83
C ARG A 117 1.59 19.49 -3.38
N VAL A 118 2.39 19.96 -2.44
CA VAL A 118 2.16 19.79 -1.01
C VAL A 118 0.89 20.51 -0.55
N GLU A 119 0.68 21.75 -0.98
CA GLU A 119 -0.56 22.48 -0.67
C GLU A 119 -1.81 21.75 -1.20
N GLU A 120 -1.78 21.26 -2.44
CA GLU A 120 -2.86 20.45 -3.03
C GLU A 120 -3.15 19.23 -2.16
N MET A 121 -2.10 18.49 -1.77
CA MET A 121 -2.24 17.31 -0.93
C MET A 121 -2.78 17.64 0.47
N LEU A 122 -2.30 18.70 1.11
CA LEU A 122 -2.79 19.13 2.43
C LEU A 122 -4.28 19.51 2.39
N ARG A 123 -4.75 20.13 1.30
CA ARG A 123 -6.18 20.39 1.09
C ARG A 123 -6.96 19.09 0.91
N GLU A 124 -6.45 18.18 0.08
CA GLU A 124 -7.09 16.89 -0.21
C GLU A 124 -7.28 16.04 1.06
N VAL A 125 -6.27 16.01 1.96
CA VAL A 125 -6.36 15.27 3.23
C VAL A 125 -7.02 16.07 4.36
N GLY A 126 -7.48 17.30 4.12
CA GLY A 126 -8.16 18.14 5.10
C GLY A 126 -7.26 18.66 6.22
N LEU A 127 -5.96 18.88 5.94
CA LEU A 127 -4.98 19.36 6.91
C LEU A 127 -4.37 20.72 6.57
N PHE A 128 -4.88 21.40 5.54
CA PHE A 128 -4.30 22.67 5.07
C PHE A 128 -4.25 23.74 6.17
N GLU A 129 -5.31 23.91 6.97
CA GLU A 129 -5.38 24.88 8.07
C GLU A 129 -4.45 24.53 9.26
N ARG A 130 -3.89 23.33 9.26
CA ARG A 130 -2.96 22.82 10.27
C ARG A 130 -1.56 22.59 9.72
N ARG A 131 -1.26 23.08 8.50
CA ARG A 131 0.00 22.82 7.79
C ARG A 131 1.24 23.23 8.57
N ASP A 132 1.14 24.34 9.33
CA ASP A 132 2.22 24.92 10.13
C ASP A 132 2.31 24.30 11.54
N SER A 133 1.43 23.35 11.89
CA SER A 133 1.44 22.68 13.20
C SER A 133 2.40 21.50 13.20
N LEU A 134 3.17 21.36 14.29
CA LEU A 134 4.08 20.22 14.47
C LEU A 134 3.30 18.91 14.54
N VAL A 135 3.77 17.87 13.83
CA VAL A 135 3.09 16.57 13.73
C VAL A 135 2.96 15.89 15.10
N ARG A 136 3.86 16.13 16.04
CA ARG A 136 3.74 15.62 17.43
C ARG A 136 2.44 16.05 18.12
N THR A 137 1.83 17.18 17.71
CA THR A 137 0.56 17.67 18.27
C THR A 137 -0.68 17.06 17.62
N PHE A 138 -0.49 16.23 16.58
CA PHE A 138 -1.57 15.64 15.79
C PHE A 138 -2.16 14.40 16.49
N SER A 139 -3.47 14.21 16.33
CA SER A 139 -4.11 12.94 16.66
C SER A 139 -3.56 11.82 15.77
N ARG A 140 -3.79 10.57 16.16
CA ARG A 140 -3.41 9.40 15.34
C ARG A 140 -3.99 9.48 13.91
N GLY A 141 -5.26 9.86 13.79
CA GLY A 141 -5.91 10.02 12.48
C GLY A 141 -5.29 11.13 11.63
N MET A 142 -4.92 12.28 12.23
CA MET A 142 -4.23 13.35 11.51
C MET A 142 -2.83 12.91 11.04
N ARG A 143 -2.08 12.19 11.87
CA ARG A 143 -0.78 11.61 11.45
C ARG A 143 -0.95 10.61 10.30
N GLN A 144 -2.01 9.79 10.34
CA GLN A 144 -2.34 8.86 9.27
C GLN A 144 -2.66 9.61 7.96
N ARG A 145 -3.41 10.71 8.02
CA ARG A 145 -3.68 11.56 6.85
C ARG A 145 -2.40 12.16 6.25
N VAL A 146 -1.43 12.59 7.07
CA VAL A 146 -0.11 13.03 6.57
C VAL A 146 0.64 11.87 5.90
N ALA A 147 0.62 10.66 6.47
CA ALA A 147 1.26 9.48 5.90
C ALA A 147 0.64 9.08 4.55
N ILE A 148 -0.69 9.18 4.42
CA ILE A 148 -1.39 8.95 3.17
C ILE A 148 -1.02 10.03 2.14
N ALA A 149 -1.06 11.32 2.54
CA ALA A 149 -0.65 12.42 1.67
C ALA A 149 0.78 12.21 1.12
N ARG A 150 1.72 11.81 1.98
CA ARG A 150 3.09 11.47 1.59
C ARG A 150 3.15 10.36 0.53
N ALA A 151 2.38 9.29 0.71
CA ALA A 151 2.36 8.17 -0.23
C ALA A 151 1.77 8.56 -1.60
N LEU A 152 0.89 9.57 -1.64
CA LEU A 152 0.20 10.04 -2.85
C LEU A 152 0.90 11.22 -3.54
N LEU A 153 1.95 11.80 -2.95
CA LEU A 153 2.62 13.00 -3.47
C LEU A 153 2.98 12.91 -4.96
N ASN A 154 3.53 11.78 -5.38
CA ASN A 154 4.02 11.58 -6.74
C ASN A 154 3.04 10.80 -7.64
N ALA A 155 1.75 10.83 -7.34
CA ALA A 155 0.71 10.12 -8.09
C ALA A 155 1.15 8.68 -8.48
N PRO A 156 1.39 7.79 -7.50
CA PRO A 156 2.03 6.51 -7.73
C PRO A 156 1.19 5.58 -8.61
N GLY A 157 1.84 4.89 -9.56
CA GLY A 157 1.21 3.82 -10.34
C GLY A 157 1.06 2.51 -9.57
N ILE A 158 1.79 2.35 -8.45
CA ILE A 158 1.69 1.23 -7.52
C ILE A 158 1.52 1.78 -6.11
N LEU A 159 0.53 1.27 -5.39
CA LEU A 159 0.25 1.67 -4.01
C LEU A 159 0.27 0.44 -3.09
N LEU A 160 1.12 0.50 -2.09
CA LEU A 160 1.30 -0.53 -1.07
C LEU A 160 0.70 0.00 0.24
N LEU A 161 -0.24 -0.72 0.83
CA LEU A 161 -1.03 -0.24 1.95
C LEU A 161 -1.04 -1.26 3.09
N ASP A 162 -0.46 -0.91 4.22
CA ASP A 162 -0.43 -1.75 5.42
C ASP A 162 -1.43 -1.22 6.44
N GLU A 163 -2.64 -1.79 6.45
CA GLU A 163 -3.77 -1.39 7.31
C GLU A 163 -4.08 0.12 7.23
N PRO A 164 -4.35 0.67 6.04
CA PRO A 164 -4.33 2.11 5.82
C PRO A 164 -5.43 2.89 6.56
N ALA A 165 -6.55 2.24 6.93
CA ALA A 165 -7.65 2.86 7.66
C ALA A 165 -7.43 2.89 9.18
N THR A 166 -6.41 2.20 9.69
CA THR A 166 -6.18 2.12 11.14
C THR A 166 -5.94 3.50 11.74
N GLY A 167 -6.79 3.88 12.71
CA GLY A 167 -6.73 5.17 13.41
C GLY A 167 -7.48 6.32 12.72
N LEU A 168 -8.07 6.09 11.55
CA LEU A 168 -9.01 7.04 10.95
C LEU A 168 -10.39 6.96 11.62
N ASP A 169 -11.06 8.09 11.71
CA ASP A 169 -12.49 8.16 12.03
C ASP A 169 -13.32 7.67 10.82
N PRO A 170 -14.63 7.41 10.99
CA PRO A 170 -15.48 6.92 9.91
C PRO A 170 -15.44 7.81 8.66
N GLN A 171 -15.44 9.13 8.83
CA GLN A 171 -15.36 10.08 7.71
C GLN A 171 -14.01 9.98 6.99
N GLY A 172 -12.91 9.84 7.73
CA GLY A 172 -11.58 9.64 7.17
C GLY A 172 -11.45 8.31 6.44
N ALA A 173 -12.05 7.23 6.94
CA ALA A 173 -12.07 5.93 6.29
C ALA A 173 -12.85 5.96 4.96
N SER A 174 -14.03 6.59 4.93
CA SER A 174 -14.83 6.76 3.70
C SER A 174 -14.13 7.65 2.68
N TRP A 175 -13.49 8.74 3.12
CA TRP A 175 -12.66 9.58 2.25
C TRP A 175 -11.51 8.76 1.62
N LEU A 176 -10.82 7.95 2.43
CA LEU A 176 -9.73 7.10 1.94
C LEU A 176 -10.26 6.07 0.93
N ALA A 177 -11.38 5.40 1.23
CA ALA A 177 -11.99 4.43 0.32
C ALA A 177 -12.34 5.06 -1.03
N GLU A 178 -12.91 6.28 -1.03
CA GLU A 178 -13.22 7.02 -2.26
C GLU A 178 -11.96 7.41 -3.03
N THR A 179 -10.91 7.87 -2.34
CA THR A 179 -9.62 8.20 -2.94
C THR A 179 -8.98 6.97 -3.59
N LEU A 180 -8.95 5.83 -2.89
CA LEU A 180 -8.43 4.58 -3.44
C LEU A 180 -9.27 4.07 -4.62
N ARG A 181 -10.60 4.24 -4.59
CA ARG A 181 -11.49 3.91 -5.71
C ARG A 181 -11.12 4.70 -6.96
N ARG A 182 -10.99 6.03 -6.83
CA ARG A 182 -10.56 6.89 -7.95
C ARG A 182 -9.21 6.47 -8.54
N MET A 183 -8.24 6.13 -7.67
CA MET A 183 -6.93 5.66 -8.11
C MET A 183 -6.98 4.31 -8.82
N ARG A 184 -7.77 3.35 -8.30
CA ARG A 184 -8.02 2.05 -8.96
C ARG A 184 -8.61 2.25 -10.34
N ASP A 185 -9.64 3.10 -10.45
CA ASP A 185 -10.34 3.36 -11.71
C ASP A 185 -9.45 4.10 -12.72
N ALA A 186 -8.43 4.84 -12.22
CA ALA A 186 -7.34 5.41 -13.02
C ALA A 186 -6.23 4.39 -13.37
N GLY A 187 -6.35 3.13 -12.97
CA GLY A 187 -5.41 2.06 -13.32
C GLY A 187 -4.26 1.86 -12.34
N CYS A 188 -4.29 2.47 -11.15
CA CYS A 188 -3.30 2.23 -10.11
C CYS A 188 -3.36 0.77 -9.62
N THR A 189 -2.21 0.13 -9.54
CA THR A 189 -2.07 -1.22 -8.96
C THR A 189 -1.97 -1.13 -7.45
N MET A 190 -2.74 -1.93 -6.72
CA MET A 190 -2.76 -1.89 -5.26
C MET A 190 -2.50 -3.24 -4.63
N LEU A 191 -1.63 -3.27 -3.63
CA LEU A 191 -1.45 -4.42 -2.75
C LEU A 191 -1.65 -3.94 -1.30
N MET A 192 -2.68 -4.46 -0.62
CA MET A 192 -3.08 -3.94 0.67
C MET A 192 -3.32 -5.04 1.70
N SER A 193 -2.82 -4.86 2.92
CA SER A 193 -3.22 -5.68 4.06
C SER A 193 -4.48 -5.08 4.69
N LEU A 194 -5.44 -5.94 4.98
CA LEU A 194 -6.74 -5.55 5.53
C LEU A 194 -7.11 -6.48 6.68
N HIS A 195 -7.88 -5.95 7.62
CA HIS A 195 -8.63 -6.71 8.62
C HIS A 195 -10.12 -6.58 8.33
N GLY A 196 -10.80 -7.72 8.25
CA GLY A 196 -12.24 -7.77 8.11
C GLY A 196 -12.85 -7.18 6.85
N GLU A 197 -14.18 -7.09 6.85
CA GLU A 197 -14.96 -6.44 5.78
C GLU A 197 -14.99 -4.92 6.03
N SER A 198 -14.57 -4.14 5.05
CA SER A 198 -14.60 -2.68 5.08
C SER A 198 -14.87 -2.11 3.68
N GLU A 199 -15.19 -0.82 3.59
CA GLU A 199 -15.33 -0.15 2.30
C GLU A 199 -14.06 -0.28 1.44
N ILE A 200 -12.87 -0.28 2.07
CA ILE A 200 -11.60 -0.48 1.38
C ILE A 200 -11.47 -1.94 0.91
N ALA A 201 -11.91 -2.90 1.72
CA ALA A 201 -11.91 -4.31 1.35
C ALA A 201 -12.79 -4.59 0.13
N ALA A 202 -13.89 -3.85 -0.04
CA ALA A 202 -14.77 -3.92 -1.20
C ALA A 202 -14.09 -3.47 -2.52
N LEU A 203 -12.96 -2.80 -2.46
CA LEU A 203 -12.17 -2.42 -3.65
C LEU A 203 -11.35 -3.59 -4.21
N ALA A 204 -11.10 -4.62 -3.43
CA ALA A 204 -10.27 -5.75 -3.83
C ALA A 204 -10.92 -6.55 -4.96
N THR A 205 -10.18 -6.74 -6.03
CA THR A 205 -10.54 -7.61 -7.16
C THR A 205 -10.03 -9.03 -6.96
N ARG A 206 -9.08 -9.19 -6.04
CA ARG A 206 -8.47 -10.47 -5.66
C ARG A 206 -8.09 -10.44 -4.19
N ALA A 207 -8.19 -11.58 -3.52
CA ALA A 207 -7.74 -11.73 -2.15
C ALA A 207 -6.81 -12.95 -2.02
N ILE A 208 -5.78 -12.79 -1.18
CA ILE A 208 -4.77 -13.79 -0.88
C ILE A 208 -4.69 -13.95 0.61
N ARG A 209 -4.77 -15.19 1.10
CA ARG A 209 -4.58 -15.49 2.52
C ARG A 209 -3.18 -16.00 2.78
N LEU A 210 -2.51 -15.32 3.70
CA LEU A 210 -1.25 -15.73 4.28
C LEU A 210 -1.48 -16.41 5.63
N ASP A 211 -0.79 -17.52 5.87
CA ASP A 211 -0.71 -18.18 7.17
C ASP A 211 0.70 -18.70 7.41
N ALA A 212 1.23 -18.48 8.62
CA ALA A 212 2.60 -18.87 9.00
C ALA A 212 3.68 -18.56 7.94
N GLY A 213 3.52 -17.43 7.25
CA GLY A 213 4.45 -16.95 6.22
C GLY A 213 4.27 -17.55 4.82
N ALA A 214 3.27 -18.40 4.59
CA ALA A 214 2.99 -19.01 3.29
C ALA A 214 1.63 -18.56 2.74
N ILE A 215 1.49 -18.56 1.41
CA ILE A 215 0.18 -18.38 0.77
C ILE A 215 -0.60 -19.69 0.90
N VAL A 216 -1.77 -19.63 1.53
CA VAL A 216 -2.64 -20.82 1.76
C VAL A 216 -3.95 -20.74 0.97
N ALA A 217 -4.33 -19.57 0.48
CA ALA A 217 -5.48 -19.40 -0.43
C ALA A 217 -5.30 -18.17 -1.32
N ASP A 218 -5.87 -18.27 -2.52
CA ASP A 218 -5.88 -17.21 -3.53
C ASP A 218 -7.20 -17.29 -4.31
N THR A 219 -7.89 -16.20 -4.54
CA THR A 219 -9.16 -16.21 -5.28
C THR A 219 -8.99 -16.60 -6.74
N GLN A 220 -7.80 -16.51 -7.33
CA GLN A 220 -7.53 -17.06 -8.65
C GLN A 220 -7.71 -18.60 -8.71
N THR A 221 -7.65 -19.27 -7.58
CA THR A 221 -7.81 -20.75 -7.47
C THR A 221 -9.22 -21.17 -7.10
N GLY A 222 -10.22 -20.27 -7.20
CA GLY A 222 -11.65 -20.59 -7.06
C GLY A 222 -12.33 -20.17 -5.76
N ALA A 223 -11.59 -19.63 -4.79
CA ALA A 223 -12.21 -19.04 -3.58
C ALA A 223 -12.82 -17.67 -3.89
N SER A 224 -13.84 -17.23 -3.14
CA SER A 224 -14.37 -15.86 -3.29
C SER A 224 -13.56 -14.86 -2.45
N VAL A 225 -13.47 -13.61 -2.92
CA VAL A 225 -12.81 -12.52 -2.17
C VAL A 225 -13.39 -12.42 -0.76
N ARG A 226 -14.72 -12.44 -0.65
CA ARG A 226 -15.44 -12.34 0.63
C ARG A 226 -15.09 -13.50 1.57
N SER A 227 -15.00 -14.74 1.06
CA SER A 227 -14.65 -15.90 1.90
C SER A 227 -13.22 -15.82 2.44
N ILE A 228 -12.27 -15.30 1.67
CA ILE A 228 -10.89 -15.15 2.12
C ILE A 228 -10.78 -14.03 3.18
N LEU A 229 -11.50 -12.93 3.02
CA LEU A 229 -11.46 -11.80 3.96
C LEU A 229 -12.14 -12.14 5.29
N ALA A 230 -13.25 -12.90 5.28
CA ALA A 230 -13.96 -13.32 6.50
C ALA A 230 -13.11 -14.20 7.45
N PHE A 231 -12.12 -14.93 6.92
CA PHE A 231 -11.18 -15.73 7.75
C PHE A 231 -10.07 -14.91 8.42
N ALA A 232 -9.98 -13.60 8.17
CA ALA A 232 -8.96 -12.76 8.79
C ALA A 232 -9.25 -12.42 10.25
N ASP A 233 -10.52 -12.56 10.68
CA ASP A 233 -11.02 -12.17 12.00
C ASP A 233 -11.22 -13.37 12.94
N ALA A 234 -11.02 -14.60 12.46
CA ALA A 234 -11.05 -15.82 13.24
C ALA A 234 -9.62 -16.27 13.61
#